data_dbee326655c4f28ea61286945ccdcd60
#
_entry.id   dbee326655c4f28ea61286945ccdcd60
#
_cell.length_a   1.000
_cell.length_b   1.000
_cell.length_c   1.000
_cell.angle_alpha   90.00
_cell.angle_beta   90.00
_cell.angle_gamma   90.00
#
_symmetry.space_group_name_H-M   'P 1'
#
loop_
_entity.id
_entity.type
_entity.pdbx_description
1 polymer ?
#
loop_
_entity_poly.entity_id
_entity_poly.type
_entity_poly.pdbx_seq_one_letter_code
_entity_poly.pdbx_strand_id
1 'polypeptide(L)'
;MKETIYIGIDIAKYKHDFCIISSTGEVIVQNNSFENNKKGFQLFFSYLKPYDKADVQILFESTAHYSMNLELELIDQGYSFMKMNGLIIKQFFKAQTLRKTKTDKADAFALTHYLMANTYKPNSNRLYHIYSLKSLCRTRDRLVRERSKFKIYITNELDKSFPEIKKFFDNKISITLLYILEKYKNKNKIALMKDYDSIRKVSAANFSFTRFLQLKQLAKESIGHPTETSDFLIQSYVKSINCLSEQIDSIEKQIIKSVRKLDTHILSIPGIAEISAGSIIAEFGDIKNFESPEKMLAFAGLEPSIRQSGTLSTEGHMVKHGSGYLRNTIMRVVNSLVMHDQVFNEYYNKKRDEGKHHLVAQSHVAKKLIRIIYTLETKGIDYDINFVK
;
A
#
# COMPACT_ATOMS: atom_id res chain seq x y z
N MET A 1 10.84 -14.09 41.92
CA MET A 1 10.45 -13.98 40.51
C MET A 1 10.98 -12.64 40.03
N LYS A 2 11.56 -12.55 38.83
CA LYS A 2 11.96 -11.25 38.25
C LYS A 2 10.70 -10.44 38.02
N GLU A 3 10.74 -9.17 38.38
CA GLU A 3 9.59 -8.26 38.22
C GLU A 3 9.48 -7.79 36.79
N THR A 4 8.35 -8.04 36.13
CA THR A 4 8.08 -7.54 34.77
C THR A 4 7.46 -6.14 34.85
N ILE A 5 7.93 -5.23 34.01
CA ILE A 5 7.46 -3.84 33.91
C ILE A 5 6.66 -3.66 32.66
N TYR A 6 5.40 -3.30 32.80
CA TYR A 6 4.45 -3.09 31.71
C TYR A 6 4.28 -1.61 31.40
N ILE A 7 4.41 -1.23 30.14
CA ILE A 7 4.35 0.16 29.70
C ILE A 7 3.37 0.28 28.54
N GLY A 8 2.31 1.04 28.74
CA GLY A 8 1.39 1.46 27.70
C GLY A 8 1.68 2.89 27.29
N ILE A 9 1.78 3.15 25.96
CA ILE A 9 2.06 4.47 25.43
C ILE A 9 0.96 4.85 24.44
N ASP A 10 0.25 5.95 24.72
CA ASP A 10 -0.64 6.59 23.76
C ASP A 10 0.15 7.60 22.93
N ILE A 11 0.05 7.47 21.59
CA ILE A 11 0.88 8.20 20.65
C ILE A 11 0.13 9.38 20.04
N ALA A 12 0.70 10.59 20.22
CA ALA A 12 0.25 11.77 19.52
C ALA A 12 1.41 12.46 18.77
N LYS A 13 1.10 13.48 17.99
CA LYS A 13 2.06 14.13 17.08
C LYS A 13 3.23 14.82 17.81
N TYR A 14 2.94 15.49 18.90
CA TYR A 14 3.91 16.35 19.59
C TYR A 14 4.37 15.80 20.95
N LYS A 15 3.54 15.00 21.60
CA LYS A 15 3.83 14.36 22.87
C LYS A 15 3.23 12.97 22.92
N HIS A 16 3.76 12.14 23.78
CA HIS A 16 3.25 10.79 24.05
C HIS A 16 2.90 10.70 25.52
N ASP A 17 1.72 10.15 25.83
CA ASP A 17 1.29 9.90 27.20
C ASP A 17 1.61 8.44 27.55
N PHE A 18 2.11 8.16 28.75
CA PHE A 18 2.51 6.82 29.15
C PHE A 18 2.14 6.47 30.59
N CYS A 19 1.99 5.18 30.83
CA CYS A 19 1.76 4.58 32.13
C CYS A 19 2.72 3.41 32.35
N ILE A 20 3.25 3.26 33.58
CA ILE A 20 4.12 2.16 33.98
C ILE A 20 3.51 1.44 35.16
N ILE A 21 3.33 0.13 35.07
CA ILE A 21 2.79 -0.75 36.10
C ILE A 21 3.70 -1.96 36.23
N SER A 22 4.00 -2.38 37.44
CA SER A 22 4.76 -3.60 37.72
C SER A 22 3.91 -4.87 37.67
N SER A 23 4.54 -6.03 37.59
CA SER A 23 3.85 -7.33 37.66
C SER A 23 3.17 -7.60 38.99
N THR A 24 3.53 -6.85 40.04
CA THR A 24 2.88 -6.90 41.35
C THR A 24 1.59 -6.06 41.39
N GLY A 25 1.30 -5.28 40.34
CA GLY A 25 0.17 -4.36 40.28
C GLY A 25 0.47 -2.97 40.83
N GLU A 26 1.71 -2.70 41.24
CA GLU A 26 2.13 -1.37 41.68
C GLU A 26 2.17 -0.40 40.50
N VAL A 27 1.48 0.74 40.62
CA VAL A 27 1.49 1.81 39.64
C VAL A 27 2.70 2.72 39.88
N ILE A 28 3.76 2.50 39.12
CA ILE A 28 5.02 3.25 39.20
C ILE A 28 4.87 4.66 38.63
N VAL A 29 4.20 4.76 37.47
CA VAL A 29 3.85 6.01 36.81
C VAL A 29 2.43 5.93 36.28
N GLN A 30 1.51 6.67 36.91
CA GLN A 30 0.10 6.58 36.54
C GLN A 30 -0.25 7.35 35.26
N ASN A 31 0.25 8.58 35.14
CA ASN A 31 -0.08 9.48 34.04
C ASN A 31 1.05 10.49 33.85
N ASN A 32 1.99 10.18 32.99
CA ASN A 32 3.03 11.11 32.61
C ASN A 32 3.12 11.24 31.09
N SER A 33 3.78 12.25 30.61
CA SER A 33 3.95 12.48 29.18
C SER A 33 5.38 12.90 28.87
N PHE A 34 5.82 12.60 27.65
CA PHE A 34 7.09 13.11 27.11
C PHE A 34 6.88 13.69 25.70
N GLU A 35 7.62 14.72 25.39
CA GLU A 35 7.57 15.35 24.09
C GLU A 35 8.23 14.46 23.03
N ASN A 36 7.73 14.53 21.78
CA ASN A 36 8.32 13.84 20.63
C ASN A 36 9.57 14.59 20.14
N ASN A 37 10.58 14.71 21.02
CA ASN A 37 11.89 15.30 20.79
C ASN A 37 12.96 14.66 21.67
N LYS A 38 14.23 14.99 21.41
CA LYS A 38 15.39 14.41 22.12
C LYS A 38 15.29 14.49 23.66
N LYS A 39 14.85 15.65 24.19
CA LYS A 39 14.71 15.82 25.64
C LYS A 39 13.60 14.97 26.22
N GLY A 40 12.47 14.87 25.51
CA GLY A 40 11.35 14.03 25.93
C GLY A 40 11.70 12.56 25.93
N PHE A 41 12.40 12.06 24.91
CA PHE A 41 12.90 10.67 24.90
C PHE A 41 13.92 10.40 26.01
N GLN A 42 14.83 11.33 26.27
CA GLN A 42 15.76 11.22 27.42
C GLN A 42 15.01 11.12 28.76
N LEU A 43 13.96 11.94 28.95
CA LEU A 43 13.09 11.87 30.11
C LEU A 43 12.40 10.51 30.20
N PHE A 44 11.79 10.03 29.11
CA PHE A 44 11.12 8.74 29.09
C PHE A 44 12.07 7.59 29.43
N PHE A 45 13.23 7.51 28.80
CA PHE A 45 14.22 6.48 29.08
C PHE A 45 14.80 6.58 30.49
N SER A 46 14.79 7.74 31.13
CA SER A 46 15.23 7.86 32.53
C SER A 46 14.35 7.05 33.52
N TYR A 47 13.04 6.93 33.20
CA TYR A 47 12.14 6.08 33.98
C TYR A 47 12.42 4.57 33.80
N LEU A 48 13.03 4.18 32.69
CA LEU A 48 13.30 2.78 32.33
C LEU A 48 14.68 2.32 32.84
N LYS A 49 15.58 3.26 33.11
CA LYS A 49 16.96 2.98 33.54
C LYS A 49 17.12 2.00 34.72
N PRO A 50 16.22 2.00 35.73
CA PRO A 50 16.33 1.08 36.86
C PRO A 50 16.06 -0.38 36.51
N TYR A 51 15.46 -0.68 35.34
CA TYR A 51 14.97 -2.00 34.99
C TYR A 51 15.83 -2.64 33.89
N ASP A 52 15.97 -3.97 33.98
CA ASP A 52 16.59 -4.73 32.87
C ASP A 52 15.70 -4.69 31.65
N LYS A 53 16.27 -4.42 30.48
CA LYS A 53 15.52 -4.30 29.20
C LYS A 53 14.73 -5.57 28.87
N ALA A 54 15.21 -6.74 29.27
CA ALA A 54 14.53 -8.01 29.10
C ALA A 54 13.24 -8.14 29.92
N ASP A 55 13.14 -7.40 31.03
CA ASP A 55 11.99 -7.42 31.93
C ASP A 55 10.97 -6.31 31.60
N VAL A 56 11.28 -5.43 30.62
CA VAL A 56 10.42 -4.33 30.17
C VAL A 56 9.60 -4.75 28.95
N GLN A 57 8.29 -4.61 29.05
CA GLN A 57 7.33 -4.86 27.98
C GLN A 57 6.61 -3.56 27.60
N ILE A 58 6.69 -3.16 26.34
CA ILE A 58 6.15 -1.89 25.84
C ILE A 58 5.05 -2.16 24.81
N LEU A 59 3.90 -1.50 24.96
CA LEU A 59 2.77 -1.57 24.03
C LEU A 59 2.32 -0.17 23.63
N PHE A 60 2.06 0.01 22.34
CA PHE A 60 1.40 1.21 21.82
C PHE A 60 0.49 0.92 20.63
N GLU A 61 -0.43 1.86 20.36
CA GLU A 61 -1.32 1.78 19.22
C GLU A 61 -0.58 2.13 17.91
N SER A 62 -0.92 1.43 16.83
CA SER A 62 -0.44 1.74 15.48
C SER A 62 -1.08 3.02 14.94
N THR A 63 -0.51 4.18 15.26
CA THR A 63 -1.04 5.49 14.90
C THR A 63 -0.29 6.05 13.69
N ALA A 64 -0.60 5.56 12.48
CA ALA A 64 -0.03 6.02 11.20
C ALA A 64 1.50 6.21 11.25
N HIS A 65 2.01 7.43 10.96
CA HIS A 65 3.44 7.73 10.96
C HIS A 65 3.95 8.33 12.30
N TYR A 66 3.05 8.64 13.25
CA TYR A 66 3.45 9.27 14.50
C TYR A 66 4.21 8.34 15.44
N SER A 67 4.02 7.01 15.31
CA SER A 67 4.77 6.02 16.09
C SER A 67 6.21 5.84 15.62
N MET A 68 6.57 6.32 14.44
CA MET A 68 7.86 6.00 13.80
C MET A 68 9.06 6.47 14.63
N ASN A 69 9.03 7.70 15.18
CA ASN A 69 10.13 8.20 16.00
C ASN A 69 10.29 7.36 17.27
N LEU A 70 9.18 7.02 17.95
CA LEU A 70 9.21 6.18 19.14
C LEU A 70 9.78 4.79 18.81
N GLU A 71 9.34 4.18 17.71
CA GLU A 71 9.83 2.86 17.28
C GLU A 71 11.35 2.87 17.05
N LEU A 72 11.85 3.89 16.34
CA LEU A 72 13.27 4.02 16.05
C LEU A 72 14.10 4.24 17.32
N GLU A 73 13.66 5.11 18.22
CA GLU A 73 14.34 5.35 19.50
C GLU A 73 14.34 4.11 20.39
N LEU A 74 13.23 3.36 20.44
CA LEU A 74 13.17 2.10 21.18
C LEU A 74 14.14 1.06 20.62
N ILE A 75 14.23 0.93 19.29
CA ILE A 75 15.18 0.02 18.63
C ILE A 75 16.61 0.43 18.92
N ASP A 76 16.94 1.73 18.81
CA ASP A 76 18.28 2.26 19.04
C ASP A 76 18.73 2.03 20.48
N GLN A 77 17.79 2.19 21.43
CA GLN A 77 18.03 1.89 22.84
C GLN A 77 17.95 0.40 23.21
N GLY A 78 17.64 -0.49 22.25
CA GLY A 78 17.59 -1.94 22.43
C GLY A 78 16.39 -2.45 23.25
N TYR A 79 15.28 -1.72 23.26
CA TYR A 79 14.02 -2.18 23.86
C TYR A 79 13.16 -2.92 22.83
N SER A 80 12.52 -4.00 23.29
CA SER A 80 11.47 -4.66 22.52
C SER A 80 10.13 -3.93 22.71
N PHE A 81 9.24 -4.00 21.72
CA PHE A 81 7.91 -3.42 21.83
C PHE A 81 6.89 -4.20 21.01
N MET A 82 5.63 -4.09 21.41
CA MET A 82 4.47 -4.63 20.73
C MET A 82 3.63 -3.47 20.16
N LYS A 83 3.26 -3.58 18.90
CA LYS A 83 2.42 -2.58 18.22
C LYS A 83 1.09 -3.21 17.84
N MET A 84 -0.01 -2.58 18.22
CA MET A 84 -1.34 -3.13 18.01
C MET A 84 -2.25 -2.22 17.18
N ASN A 85 -3.25 -2.85 16.56
CA ASN A 85 -4.31 -2.14 15.88
C ASN A 85 -5.28 -1.53 16.92
N GLY A 86 -5.52 -0.23 16.86
CA GLY A 86 -6.40 0.48 17.76
C GLY A 86 -7.84 -0.03 17.82
N LEU A 87 -8.32 -0.75 16.80
CA LEU A 87 -9.63 -1.38 16.83
C LEU A 87 -9.70 -2.49 17.90
N ILE A 88 -8.63 -3.27 18.07
CA ILE A 88 -8.56 -4.34 19.07
C ILE A 88 -8.56 -3.73 20.46
N ILE A 89 -7.76 -2.69 20.66
CA ILE A 89 -7.66 -1.96 21.92
C ILE A 89 -9.02 -1.34 22.29
N LYS A 90 -9.70 -0.69 21.33
CA LYS A 90 -11.04 -0.13 21.52
C LYS A 90 -12.08 -1.19 21.90
N GLN A 91 -12.01 -2.39 21.32
CA GLN A 91 -12.91 -3.48 21.69
C GLN A 91 -12.67 -3.99 23.10
N PHE A 92 -11.40 -4.14 23.51
CA PHE A 92 -11.01 -4.51 24.86
C PHE A 92 -11.52 -3.50 25.90
N PHE A 93 -11.39 -2.19 25.61
CA PHE A 93 -11.93 -1.15 26.50
C PHE A 93 -13.44 -1.19 26.62
N LYS A 94 -14.14 -1.35 25.52
CA LYS A 94 -15.62 -1.47 25.56
C LYS A 94 -16.10 -2.66 26.37
N ALA A 95 -15.30 -3.71 26.47
CA ALA A 95 -15.61 -4.87 27.29
C ALA A 95 -15.35 -4.64 28.79
N GLN A 96 -14.45 -3.71 29.14
CA GLN A 96 -14.08 -3.46 30.55
C GLN A 96 -14.87 -2.35 31.23
N THR A 97 -15.43 -1.39 30.48
CA THR A 97 -16.14 -0.26 31.07
C THR A 97 -17.31 0.22 30.20
N LEU A 98 -18.43 0.51 30.86
CA LEU A 98 -19.60 1.18 30.25
C LEU A 98 -19.44 2.71 30.22
N ARG A 99 -18.43 3.27 30.84
CA ARG A 99 -18.18 4.73 30.88
C ARG A 99 -17.61 5.21 29.54
N LYS A 100 -18.16 6.30 29.02
CA LYS A 100 -17.76 6.93 27.74
C LYS A 100 -16.68 8.02 27.90
N THR A 101 -15.96 8.03 29.03
CA THR A 101 -14.86 9.01 29.24
C THR A 101 -13.63 8.58 28.44
N LYS A 102 -13.23 9.41 27.49
CA LYS A 102 -12.04 9.25 26.67
C LYS A 102 -11.05 10.38 26.97
N THR A 103 -9.87 10.05 27.51
CA THR A 103 -8.73 10.97 27.66
C THR A 103 -7.47 10.21 27.31
N ASP A 104 -6.48 10.88 26.72
CA ASP A 104 -5.18 10.28 26.31
C ASP A 104 -4.51 9.55 27.48
N LYS A 105 -4.67 10.07 28.69
CA LYS A 105 -4.18 9.44 29.94
C LYS A 105 -4.89 8.13 30.28
N ALA A 106 -6.19 8.06 30.03
CA ALA A 106 -6.96 6.82 30.20
C ALA A 106 -6.58 5.79 29.15
N ASP A 107 -6.24 6.23 27.95
CA ASP A 107 -5.85 5.36 26.84
C ASP A 107 -4.46 4.72 27.11
N ALA A 108 -3.46 5.46 27.63
CA ALA A 108 -2.15 4.90 28.04
C ALA A 108 -2.28 3.88 29.19
N PHE A 109 -3.07 4.19 30.23
CA PHE A 109 -3.34 3.29 31.35
C PHE A 109 -3.97 1.99 30.88
N ALA A 110 -4.87 2.08 30.02
CA ALA A 110 -5.61 0.97 29.47
C ALA A 110 -4.79 0.10 28.50
N LEU A 111 -3.85 0.69 27.74
CA LEU A 111 -2.84 -0.07 27.00
C LEU A 111 -1.98 -0.92 27.94
N THR A 112 -1.58 -0.36 29.09
CA THR A 112 -0.81 -1.10 30.10
C THR A 112 -1.62 -2.28 30.66
N HIS A 113 -2.89 -2.08 31.00
CA HIS A 113 -3.77 -3.17 31.46
C HIS A 113 -4.02 -4.23 30.39
N TYR A 114 -4.15 -3.84 29.13
CA TYR A 114 -4.21 -4.80 28.03
C TYR A 114 -2.97 -5.67 28.00
N LEU A 115 -1.79 -5.07 28.14
CA LEU A 115 -0.50 -5.76 28.12
C LEU A 115 -0.37 -6.76 29.27
N MET A 116 -0.81 -6.39 30.46
CA MET A 116 -0.81 -7.28 31.64
C MET A 116 -1.74 -8.49 31.49
N ALA A 117 -2.87 -8.31 30.78
CA ALA A 117 -3.87 -9.36 30.60
C ALA A 117 -3.61 -10.30 29.41
N ASN A 118 -2.66 -9.97 28.54
CA ASN A 118 -2.45 -10.69 27.28
C ASN A 118 -0.98 -11.10 27.10
N THR A 119 -0.74 -12.07 26.22
CA THR A 119 0.63 -12.51 25.90
C THR A 119 1.39 -11.43 25.14
N TYR A 120 2.56 -11.05 25.63
CA TYR A 120 3.48 -10.14 24.98
C TYR A 120 4.13 -10.81 23.76
N LYS A 121 3.92 -10.24 22.58
CA LYS A 121 4.52 -10.68 21.30
C LYS A 121 5.25 -9.50 20.68
N PRO A 122 6.54 -9.29 20.95
CA PRO A 122 7.28 -8.15 20.43
C PRO A 122 7.40 -8.21 18.92
N ASN A 123 7.34 -7.03 18.29
CA ASN A 123 7.60 -6.88 16.87
C ASN A 123 9.09 -7.15 16.56
N SER A 124 9.39 -7.76 15.41
CA SER A 124 10.77 -7.97 14.99
C SER A 124 11.47 -6.66 14.61
N ASN A 125 12.77 -6.55 14.93
CA ASN A 125 13.58 -5.34 14.72
C ASN A 125 13.92 -5.03 13.23
N ARG A 126 13.42 -5.78 12.24
CA ARG A 126 13.66 -5.56 10.80
C ARG A 126 12.93 -4.35 10.20
N LEU A 127 12.32 -3.49 11.02
CA LEU A 127 11.29 -2.54 10.61
C LEU A 127 11.78 -1.34 9.78
N TYR A 128 13.00 -0.82 9.99
CA TYR A 128 13.43 0.44 9.37
C TYR A 128 13.45 0.41 7.84
N HIS A 129 14.02 -0.65 7.25
CA HIS A 129 14.08 -0.77 5.78
C HIS A 129 12.68 -0.97 5.16
N ILE A 130 11.78 -1.63 5.90
CA ILE A 130 10.40 -1.87 5.48
C ILE A 130 9.60 -0.57 5.50
N TYR A 131 9.80 0.31 6.48
CA TYR A 131 9.11 1.62 6.52
C TYR A 131 9.49 2.52 5.36
N SER A 132 10.78 2.61 5.04
CA SER A 132 11.27 3.38 3.89
C SER A 132 10.68 2.83 2.59
N LEU A 133 10.69 1.52 2.40
CA LEU A 133 10.09 0.87 1.24
C LEU A 133 8.58 1.11 1.17
N LYS A 134 7.87 1.04 2.30
CA LYS A 134 6.43 1.32 2.40
C LYS A 134 6.09 2.76 2.01
N SER A 135 6.90 3.72 2.46
CA SER A 135 6.75 5.12 2.08
C SER A 135 6.92 5.32 0.58
N LEU A 136 7.95 4.71 -0.03
CA LEU A 136 8.20 4.77 -1.46
C LEU A 136 7.04 4.15 -2.26
N CYS A 137 6.60 2.94 -1.90
CA CYS A 137 5.51 2.24 -2.60
C CYS A 137 4.19 3.00 -2.52
N ARG A 138 3.83 3.53 -1.35
CA ARG A 138 2.61 4.32 -1.17
C ARG A 138 2.67 5.67 -1.88
N THR A 139 3.84 6.32 -1.91
CA THR A 139 4.04 7.56 -2.65
C THR A 139 3.93 7.31 -4.14
N ARG A 140 4.57 6.27 -4.66
CA ARG A 140 4.44 5.83 -6.05
C ARG A 140 2.97 5.61 -6.44
N ASP A 141 2.21 4.90 -5.61
CA ASP A 141 0.79 4.61 -5.89
C ASP A 141 -0.06 5.91 -5.91
N ARG A 142 0.21 6.87 -5.01
CA ARG A 142 -0.43 8.20 -5.03
C ARG A 142 -0.12 8.96 -6.31
N LEU A 143 1.14 9.04 -6.71
CA LEU A 143 1.55 9.76 -7.93
C LEU A 143 0.95 9.13 -9.19
N VAL A 144 0.85 7.81 -9.27
CA VAL A 144 0.16 7.12 -10.38
C VAL A 144 -1.32 7.48 -10.44
N ARG A 145 -2.00 7.57 -9.30
CA ARG A 145 -3.41 8.01 -9.24
C ARG A 145 -3.56 9.47 -9.66
N GLU A 146 -2.69 10.36 -9.19
CA GLU A 146 -2.72 11.78 -9.61
C GLU A 146 -2.47 11.91 -11.12
N ARG A 147 -1.47 11.21 -11.66
CA ARG A 147 -1.24 11.16 -13.11
C ARG A 147 -2.47 10.69 -13.88
N SER A 148 -3.19 9.72 -13.36
CA SER A 148 -4.43 9.23 -13.99
C SER A 148 -5.54 10.28 -13.98
N LYS A 149 -5.65 11.11 -12.95
CA LYS A 149 -6.60 12.24 -12.92
C LYS A 149 -6.29 13.27 -14.02
N PHE A 150 -5.02 13.63 -14.19
CA PHE A 150 -4.62 14.55 -15.27
C PHE A 150 -4.92 13.98 -16.65
N LYS A 151 -4.80 12.66 -16.86
CA LYS A 151 -5.23 12.02 -18.12
C LYS A 151 -6.74 12.17 -18.35
N ILE A 152 -7.56 12.09 -17.30
CA ILE A 152 -9.00 12.36 -17.39
C ILE A 152 -9.25 13.83 -17.74
N TYR A 153 -8.53 14.77 -17.14
CA TYR A 153 -8.69 16.20 -17.44
C TYR A 153 -8.33 16.53 -18.89
N ILE A 154 -7.24 15.97 -19.43
CA ILE A 154 -6.92 16.07 -20.87
C ILE A 154 -8.06 15.50 -21.72
N THR A 155 -8.58 14.33 -21.34
CA THR A 155 -9.69 13.69 -22.06
C THR A 155 -10.90 14.63 -22.16
N ASN A 156 -11.28 15.26 -21.04
CA ASN A 156 -12.42 16.18 -20.99
C ASN A 156 -12.20 17.43 -21.87
N GLU A 157 -10.99 17.94 -21.95
CA GLU A 157 -10.68 19.07 -22.85
C GLU A 157 -10.64 18.66 -24.33
N LEU A 158 -10.12 17.45 -24.62
CA LEU A 158 -10.12 16.90 -25.97
C LEU A 158 -11.53 16.59 -26.49
N ASP A 159 -12.46 16.20 -25.61
CA ASP A 159 -13.86 15.97 -26.01
C ASP A 159 -14.53 17.23 -26.58
N LYS A 160 -14.05 18.42 -26.23
CA LYS A 160 -14.51 19.71 -26.74
C LYS A 160 -13.70 20.21 -27.95
N SER A 161 -12.37 20.03 -27.88
CA SER A 161 -11.44 20.66 -28.84
C SER A 161 -10.99 19.75 -29.96
N PHE A 162 -11.03 18.42 -29.79
CA PHE A 162 -10.69 17.43 -30.82
C PHE A 162 -11.25 16.04 -30.42
N PRO A 163 -12.58 15.83 -30.44
CA PRO A 163 -13.23 14.62 -29.92
C PRO A 163 -12.79 13.31 -30.60
N GLU A 164 -12.49 13.36 -31.90
CA GLU A 164 -12.16 12.17 -32.67
C GLU A 164 -10.79 11.57 -32.33
N ILE A 165 -9.89 12.35 -31.74
CA ILE A 165 -8.51 11.94 -31.46
C ILE A 165 -8.46 10.76 -30.48
N LYS A 166 -9.42 10.67 -29.56
CA LYS A 166 -9.48 9.57 -28.57
C LYS A 166 -9.64 8.22 -29.25
N LYS A 167 -10.59 8.11 -30.16
CA LYS A 167 -10.82 6.87 -30.93
C LYS A 167 -9.59 6.51 -31.77
N PHE A 168 -8.91 7.49 -32.34
CA PHE A 168 -7.68 7.28 -33.10
C PHE A 168 -6.55 6.67 -32.26
N PHE A 169 -6.47 6.99 -30.98
CA PHE A 169 -5.50 6.43 -30.02
C PHE A 169 -6.10 5.34 -29.13
N ASP A 170 -7.09 4.57 -29.61
CA ASP A 170 -7.72 3.46 -28.91
C ASP A 170 -8.21 3.83 -27.49
N ASN A 171 -8.71 5.05 -27.34
CA ASN A 171 -9.15 5.65 -26.07
C ASN A 171 -8.06 5.72 -24.99
N LYS A 172 -6.77 5.76 -25.38
CA LYS A 172 -5.64 5.82 -24.46
C LYS A 172 -4.89 7.15 -24.61
N ILE A 173 -4.57 7.77 -23.48
CA ILE A 173 -3.61 8.89 -23.44
C ILE A 173 -2.19 8.28 -23.41
N SER A 174 -1.68 7.98 -24.62
CA SER A 174 -0.36 7.38 -24.83
C SER A 174 0.76 8.43 -24.76
N ILE A 175 2.01 7.97 -24.61
CA ILE A 175 3.20 8.85 -24.66
C ILE A 175 3.26 9.60 -26.00
N THR A 176 2.92 8.94 -27.11
CA THR A 176 2.86 9.55 -28.44
C THR A 176 1.83 10.68 -28.51
N LEU A 177 0.63 10.46 -27.96
CA LEU A 177 -0.40 11.51 -27.91
C LEU A 177 0.05 12.69 -27.04
N LEU A 178 0.62 12.43 -25.87
CA LEU A 178 1.15 13.48 -24.98
C LEU A 178 2.20 14.33 -25.70
N TYR A 179 3.15 13.69 -26.39
CA TYR A 179 4.17 14.40 -27.19
C TYR A 179 3.55 15.27 -28.27
N ILE A 180 2.56 14.74 -29.00
CA ILE A 180 1.85 15.50 -30.06
C ILE A 180 1.12 16.71 -29.46
N LEU A 181 0.41 16.52 -28.34
CA LEU A 181 -0.30 17.61 -27.66
C LEU A 181 0.65 18.66 -27.09
N GLU A 182 1.80 18.25 -26.55
CA GLU A 182 2.83 19.16 -26.05
C GLU A 182 3.37 20.07 -27.16
N LYS A 183 3.65 19.49 -28.33
CA LYS A 183 4.28 20.17 -29.45
C LYS A 183 3.29 21.03 -30.27
N TYR A 184 2.10 20.46 -30.54
CA TYR A 184 1.15 21.04 -31.48
C TYR A 184 -0.12 21.63 -30.86
N LYS A 185 -0.34 21.43 -29.53
CA LYS A 185 -1.40 22.04 -28.73
C LYS A 185 -2.84 21.65 -29.12
N ASN A 186 -3.25 21.88 -30.38
CA ASN A 186 -4.62 21.71 -30.85
C ASN A 186 -4.71 21.11 -32.28
N LYS A 187 -5.92 20.76 -32.68
CA LYS A 187 -6.20 20.14 -33.98
C LYS A 187 -5.69 20.97 -35.16
N ASN A 188 -5.80 22.30 -35.12
CA ASN A 188 -5.41 23.16 -36.26
C ASN A 188 -3.89 23.06 -36.50
N LYS A 189 -3.08 23.03 -35.44
CA LYS A 189 -1.62 22.83 -35.52
C LYS A 189 -1.26 21.40 -35.88
N ILE A 190 -2.00 20.40 -35.36
CA ILE A 190 -1.83 19.00 -35.72
C ILE A 190 -2.08 18.76 -37.18
N ALA A 191 -3.08 19.39 -37.78
CA ALA A 191 -3.35 19.34 -39.25
C ALA A 191 -2.15 19.84 -40.09
N LEU A 192 -1.36 20.76 -39.55
CA LEU A 192 -0.20 21.37 -40.23
C LEU A 192 1.14 20.71 -39.85
N MET A 193 1.16 19.70 -38.94
CA MET A 193 2.40 19.07 -38.49
C MET A 193 3.21 18.48 -39.65
N LYS A 194 4.56 18.57 -39.55
CA LYS A 194 5.50 18.06 -40.56
C LYS A 194 6.51 17.06 -40.01
N ASP A 195 6.71 17.03 -38.68
CA ASP A 195 7.78 16.30 -38.00
C ASP A 195 7.34 14.86 -37.69
N TYR A 196 7.30 14.02 -38.68
CA TYR A 196 7.02 12.59 -38.54
C TYR A 196 8.12 11.85 -37.78
N ASP A 197 9.38 12.17 -38.04
CA ASP A 197 10.52 11.41 -37.48
C ASP A 197 10.63 11.50 -35.96
N SER A 198 10.38 12.67 -35.38
CA SER A 198 10.33 12.83 -33.94
C SER A 198 9.19 12.05 -33.29
N ILE A 199 7.99 12.06 -33.93
CA ILE A 199 6.84 11.30 -33.42
C ILE A 199 7.13 9.79 -33.50
N ARG A 200 7.74 9.33 -34.58
CA ARG A 200 8.15 7.93 -34.77
C ARG A 200 9.14 7.49 -33.68
N LYS A 201 10.14 8.33 -33.35
CA LYS A 201 11.09 8.04 -32.27
C LYS A 201 10.40 7.87 -30.91
N VAL A 202 9.52 8.78 -30.56
CA VAL A 202 8.77 8.75 -29.28
C VAL A 202 7.84 7.54 -29.19
N SER A 203 7.28 7.11 -30.33
CA SER A 203 6.39 5.94 -30.39
C SER A 203 7.13 4.59 -30.46
N ALA A 204 8.46 4.55 -30.31
CA ALA A 204 9.28 3.35 -30.51
C ALA A 204 8.98 2.64 -31.85
N ALA A 205 8.84 3.42 -32.93
CA ALA A 205 8.50 2.99 -34.29
C ALA A 205 7.08 2.40 -34.49
N ASN A 206 6.22 2.43 -33.47
CA ASN A 206 4.84 1.92 -33.57
C ASN A 206 3.85 2.90 -34.24
N PHE A 207 4.29 4.11 -34.62
CA PHE A 207 3.48 5.11 -35.30
C PHE A 207 3.91 5.21 -36.78
N SER A 208 3.15 4.57 -37.68
CA SER A 208 3.48 4.53 -39.12
C SER A 208 3.25 5.88 -39.78
N PHE A 209 3.89 6.09 -40.95
CA PHE A 209 3.66 7.28 -41.77
C PHE A 209 2.20 7.38 -42.23
N THR A 210 1.56 6.26 -42.54
CA THR A 210 0.13 6.20 -42.85
C THR A 210 -0.73 6.74 -41.72
N ARG A 211 -0.47 6.32 -40.46
CA ARG A 211 -1.17 6.86 -39.27
C ARG A 211 -0.91 8.35 -39.08
N PHE A 212 0.30 8.82 -39.38
CA PHE A 212 0.61 10.24 -39.37
C PHE A 212 -0.25 11.05 -40.33
N LEU A 213 -0.40 10.60 -41.58
CA LEU A 213 -1.26 11.25 -42.55
C LEU A 213 -2.74 11.17 -42.17
N GLN A 214 -3.20 10.04 -41.69
CA GLN A 214 -4.55 9.86 -41.15
C GLN A 214 -4.87 10.82 -40.00
N LEU A 215 -3.93 11.01 -39.06
CA LEU A 215 -4.12 11.95 -37.96
C LEU A 215 -4.22 13.41 -38.46
N LYS A 216 -3.41 13.79 -39.45
CA LYS A 216 -3.51 15.13 -40.09
C LYS A 216 -4.86 15.35 -40.75
N GLN A 217 -5.34 14.35 -41.47
CA GLN A 217 -6.65 14.43 -42.12
C GLN A 217 -7.78 14.49 -41.10
N LEU A 218 -7.75 13.63 -40.09
CA LEU A 218 -8.70 13.65 -38.99
C LEU A 218 -8.75 15.01 -38.27
N ALA A 219 -7.58 15.65 -38.07
CA ALA A 219 -7.50 16.96 -37.47
C ALA A 219 -8.13 18.08 -38.33
N LYS A 220 -8.05 17.97 -39.68
CA LYS A 220 -8.71 18.90 -40.62
C LYS A 220 -10.24 18.75 -40.61
N GLU A 221 -10.71 17.51 -40.51
CA GLU A 221 -12.14 17.17 -40.62
C GLU A 221 -12.85 17.22 -39.24
N SER A 222 -12.12 17.41 -38.17
CA SER A 222 -12.67 17.41 -36.82
C SER A 222 -13.69 18.51 -36.58
N ILE A 223 -14.78 18.15 -35.90
CA ILE A 223 -15.82 19.08 -35.44
C ILE A 223 -15.45 19.87 -34.18
N GLY A 224 -14.35 19.52 -33.52
CA GLY A 224 -13.94 20.14 -32.25
C GLY A 224 -13.66 21.65 -32.36
N HIS A 225 -13.89 22.40 -31.32
CA HIS A 225 -13.68 23.85 -31.26
C HIS A 225 -12.58 24.20 -30.24
N PRO A 226 -11.28 24.20 -30.62
CA PRO A 226 -10.20 24.58 -29.72
C PRO A 226 -10.30 26.08 -29.39
N THR A 227 -10.09 26.38 -28.10
CA THR A 227 -9.98 27.74 -27.57
C THR A 227 -8.61 27.96 -26.97
N GLU A 228 -8.18 29.22 -26.81
CA GLU A 228 -6.92 29.53 -26.09
C GLU A 228 -6.89 28.93 -24.68
N THR A 229 -8.02 28.93 -23.99
CA THR A 229 -8.17 28.32 -22.68
C THR A 229 -7.97 26.82 -22.73
N SER A 230 -8.60 26.11 -23.68
CA SER A 230 -8.41 24.66 -23.81
C SER A 230 -6.97 24.30 -24.18
N ASP A 231 -6.31 25.08 -25.03
CA ASP A 231 -4.90 24.90 -25.38
C ASP A 231 -4.00 25.07 -24.16
N PHE A 232 -4.24 26.12 -23.37
CA PHE A 232 -3.50 26.37 -22.14
C PHE A 232 -3.66 25.23 -21.11
N LEU A 233 -4.90 24.79 -20.89
CA LEU A 233 -5.20 23.70 -19.94
C LEU A 233 -4.56 22.39 -20.38
N ILE A 234 -4.69 22.01 -21.66
CA ILE A 234 -4.05 20.79 -22.20
C ILE A 234 -2.54 20.84 -21.99
N GLN A 235 -1.89 21.97 -22.30
CA GLN A 235 -0.44 22.15 -22.10
C GLN A 235 -0.05 22.02 -20.62
N SER A 236 -0.83 22.61 -19.72
CA SER A 236 -0.62 22.52 -18.28
C SER A 236 -0.71 21.07 -17.77
N TYR A 237 -1.74 20.34 -18.24
CA TYR A 237 -1.95 18.94 -17.84
C TYR A 237 -0.88 18.02 -18.42
N VAL A 238 -0.43 18.23 -19.66
CA VAL A 238 0.67 17.47 -20.27
C VAL A 238 1.95 17.66 -19.46
N LYS A 239 2.31 18.89 -19.09
CA LYS A 239 3.47 19.17 -18.23
C LYS A 239 3.36 18.46 -16.85
N SER A 240 2.18 18.50 -16.25
CA SER A 240 1.93 17.80 -14.98
C SER A 240 2.10 16.28 -15.12
N ILE A 241 1.61 15.67 -16.19
CA ILE A 241 1.77 14.23 -16.46
C ILE A 241 3.25 13.88 -16.66
N ASN A 242 4.01 14.69 -17.42
CA ASN A 242 5.43 14.45 -17.68
C ASN A 242 6.22 14.52 -16.36
N CYS A 243 6.03 15.58 -15.57
CA CYS A 243 6.66 15.73 -14.24
C CYS A 243 6.33 14.57 -13.30
N LEU A 244 5.06 14.16 -13.21
CA LEU A 244 4.64 13.02 -12.38
C LEU A 244 5.26 11.71 -12.89
N SER A 245 5.42 11.53 -14.20
CA SER A 245 6.04 10.33 -14.78
C SER A 245 7.51 10.24 -14.40
N GLU A 246 8.28 11.32 -14.50
CA GLU A 246 9.69 11.39 -14.07
C GLU A 246 9.85 11.07 -12.57
N GLN A 247 8.97 11.63 -11.73
CA GLN A 247 8.96 11.33 -10.29
C GLN A 247 8.65 9.84 -10.01
N ILE A 248 7.67 9.27 -10.72
CA ILE A 248 7.32 7.85 -10.59
C ILE A 248 8.52 6.99 -10.98
N ASP A 249 9.17 7.26 -12.12
CA ASP A 249 10.33 6.51 -12.60
C ASP A 249 11.51 6.56 -11.61
N SER A 250 11.74 7.73 -11.01
CA SER A 250 12.76 7.91 -9.98
C SER A 250 12.46 7.06 -8.73
N ILE A 251 11.21 7.07 -8.26
CA ILE A 251 10.79 6.29 -7.10
C ILE A 251 10.84 4.79 -7.41
N GLU A 252 10.43 4.35 -8.60
CA GLU A 252 10.50 2.95 -9.02
C GLU A 252 11.94 2.43 -9.01
N LYS A 253 12.92 3.22 -9.48
CA LYS A 253 14.34 2.88 -9.37
C LYS A 253 14.79 2.66 -7.92
N GLN A 254 14.32 3.50 -6.98
CA GLN A 254 14.64 3.33 -5.56
C GLN A 254 13.95 2.08 -4.96
N ILE A 255 12.71 1.80 -5.33
CA ILE A 255 12.00 0.58 -4.90
C ILE A 255 12.76 -0.65 -5.38
N ILE A 256 13.11 -0.73 -6.67
CA ILE A 256 13.86 -1.85 -7.27
C ILE A 256 15.20 -2.05 -6.53
N LYS A 257 15.96 -0.96 -6.31
CA LYS A 257 17.22 -1.01 -5.56
C LYS A 257 17.05 -1.54 -4.14
N SER A 258 15.94 -1.17 -3.48
CA SER A 258 15.64 -1.63 -2.12
C SER A 258 15.23 -3.10 -2.09
N VAL A 259 14.36 -3.52 -3.02
CA VAL A 259 13.86 -4.90 -3.10
C VAL A 259 14.97 -5.90 -3.42
N ARG A 260 15.88 -5.55 -4.33
CA ARG A 260 17.03 -6.43 -4.69
C ARG A 260 18.01 -6.67 -3.54
N LYS A 261 17.95 -5.89 -2.47
CA LYS A 261 18.73 -6.09 -1.25
C LYS A 261 18.04 -6.96 -0.22
N LEU A 262 16.76 -7.26 -0.44
CA LEU A 262 15.99 -8.11 0.46
C LEU A 262 16.16 -9.56 0.06
N ASP A 263 16.35 -10.41 1.07
CA ASP A 263 16.28 -11.85 0.91
C ASP A 263 14.78 -12.24 0.90
N THR A 264 14.22 -12.35 -0.31
CA THR A 264 12.79 -12.63 -0.52
C THR A 264 12.57 -13.62 -1.64
N HIS A 265 11.71 -14.58 -1.41
CA HIS A 265 11.30 -15.61 -2.36
C HIS A 265 10.09 -15.21 -3.21
N ILE A 266 9.46 -14.05 -2.94
CA ILE A 266 8.29 -13.54 -3.69
C ILE A 266 8.63 -13.31 -5.17
N LEU A 267 9.87 -12.90 -5.47
CA LEU A 267 10.33 -12.64 -6.83
C LEU A 267 10.46 -13.91 -7.69
N SER A 268 10.50 -15.10 -7.08
CA SER A 268 10.53 -16.36 -7.82
C SER A 268 9.17 -16.72 -8.43
N ILE A 269 8.07 -16.06 -8.00
CA ILE A 269 6.72 -16.30 -8.52
C ILE A 269 6.58 -15.65 -9.91
N PRO A 270 6.32 -16.43 -10.99
CA PRO A 270 6.15 -15.88 -12.34
C PRO A 270 5.06 -14.79 -12.39
N GLY A 271 5.36 -13.64 -13.01
CA GLY A 271 4.42 -12.53 -13.10
C GLY A 271 4.46 -11.53 -11.94
N ILE A 272 5.34 -11.72 -10.95
CA ILE A 272 5.59 -10.73 -9.90
C ILE A 272 6.94 -10.03 -10.15
N ALA A 273 6.87 -8.76 -10.53
CA ALA A 273 8.06 -7.91 -10.68
C ALA A 273 8.39 -7.16 -9.38
N GLU A 274 9.60 -6.56 -9.32
CA GLU A 274 10.14 -5.92 -8.12
C GLU A 274 9.22 -4.87 -7.50
N ILE A 275 8.51 -4.08 -8.31
CA ILE A 275 7.58 -3.05 -7.81
C ILE A 275 6.41 -3.67 -7.06
N SER A 276 5.86 -4.78 -7.58
CA SER A 276 4.76 -5.50 -6.94
C SER A 276 5.24 -6.25 -5.70
N ALA A 277 6.38 -6.94 -5.78
CA ALA A 277 7.02 -7.60 -4.65
C ALA A 277 7.33 -6.60 -3.53
N GLY A 278 7.93 -5.45 -3.87
CA GLY A 278 8.20 -4.38 -2.92
C GLY A 278 6.95 -3.86 -2.22
N SER A 279 5.85 -3.70 -2.95
CA SER A 279 4.58 -3.28 -2.36
C SER A 279 3.97 -4.34 -1.43
N ILE A 280 4.08 -5.62 -1.77
CA ILE A 280 3.61 -6.74 -0.94
C ILE A 280 4.43 -6.83 0.35
N ILE A 281 5.77 -6.84 0.24
CA ILE A 281 6.69 -6.91 1.37
C ILE A 281 6.52 -5.69 2.29
N ALA A 282 6.44 -4.50 1.71
CA ALA A 282 6.28 -3.26 2.46
C ALA A 282 4.98 -3.22 3.28
N GLU A 283 3.90 -3.76 2.77
CA GLU A 283 2.61 -3.77 3.46
C GLU A 283 2.51 -4.88 4.50
N PHE A 284 2.94 -6.10 4.21
CA PHE A 284 2.94 -7.19 5.18
C PHE A 284 3.98 -6.98 6.29
N GLY A 285 5.13 -6.39 5.95
CA GLY A 285 6.27 -6.38 6.87
C GLY A 285 6.95 -7.76 6.93
N ASP A 286 7.35 -8.17 8.12
CA ASP A 286 7.91 -9.51 8.33
C ASP A 286 6.80 -10.56 8.36
N ILE A 287 6.76 -11.40 7.33
CA ILE A 287 5.74 -12.44 7.15
C ILE A 287 5.81 -13.49 8.27
N LYS A 288 6.99 -13.71 8.87
CA LYS A 288 7.17 -14.65 9.99
C LYS A 288 6.42 -14.23 11.26
N ASN A 289 5.97 -12.98 11.35
CA ASN A 289 5.12 -12.51 12.45
C ASN A 289 3.66 -12.94 12.34
N PHE A 290 3.25 -13.49 11.21
CA PHE A 290 1.89 -14.03 11.04
C PHE A 290 1.85 -15.49 11.48
N GLU A 291 0.90 -15.82 12.33
CA GLU A 291 0.71 -17.19 12.85
C GLU A 291 0.26 -18.16 11.76
N SER A 292 -0.46 -17.65 10.75
CA SER A 292 -0.99 -18.46 9.65
C SER A 292 -1.28 -17.60 8.39
N PRO A 293 -1.41 -18.22 7.23
CA PRO A 293 -1.81 -17.52 6.00
C PRO A 293 -3.22 -16.91 6.10
N GLU A 294 -4.11 -17.45 6.96
CA GLU A 294 -5.43 -16.89 7.22
C GLU A 294 -5.33 -15.51 7.90
N LYS A 295 -4.37 -15.33 8.82
CA LYS A 295 -4.09 -14.02 9.43
C LYS A 295 -3.57 -13.01 8.40
N MET A 296 -2.78 -13.45 7.42
CA MET A 296 -2.37 -12.62 6.29
C MET A 296 -3.55 -12.24 5.38
N LEU A 297 -4.48 -13.17 5.14
CA LEU A 297 -5.70 -12.90 4.37
C LEU A 297 -6.58 -11.85 5.07
N ALA A 298 -6.77 -11.97 6.38
CA ALA A 298 -7.47 -10.98 7.19
C ALA A 298 -6.80 -9.62 7.12
N PHE A 299 -5.47 -9.57 7.27
CA PHE A 299 -4.67 -8.35 7.17
C PHE A 299 -4.78 -7.67 5.79
N ALA A 300 -4.85 -8.44 4.72
CA ALA A 300 -5.09 -7.94 3.37
C ALA A 300 -6.56 -7.52 3.13
N GLY A 301 -7.48 -7.90 4.03
CA GLY A 301 -8.92 -7.67 3.89
C GLY A 301 -9.53 -8.47 2.75
N LEU A 302 -9.03 -9.69 2.52
CA LEU A 302 -9.47 -10.63 1.48
C LEU A 302 -10.30 -11.79 2.05
N GLU A 303 -10.62 -11.75 3.34
CA GLU A 303 -11.53 -12.72 3.97
C GLU A 303 -12.99 -12.48 3.55
N PRO A 304 -13.78 -13.56 3.36
CA PRO A 304 -15.23 -13.44 3.28
C PRO A 304 -15.81 -13.15 4.67
N SER A 305 -16.83 -12.29 4.75
CA SER A 305 -17.64 -12.22 5.96
C SER A 305 -18.49 -13.49 6.08
N ILE A 306 -18.43 -14.18 7.19
CA ILE A 306 -19.30 -15.32 7.50
C ILE A 306 -20.38 -14.79 8.46
N ARG A 307 -21.63 -14.85 8.03
CA ARG A 307 -22.79 -14.63 8.90
C ARG A 307 -23.62 -15.89 8.89
N GLN A 308 -23.49 -16.67 9.94
CA GLN A 308 -24.36 -17.83 10.19
C GLN A 308 -25.19 -17.55 11.44
N SER A 309 -26.49 -17.58 11.31
CA SER A 309 -27.42 -17.49 12.42
C SER A 309 -28.46 -18.58 12.23
N GLY A 310 -28.38 -19.64 13.00
CA GLY A 310 -29.26 -20.80 12.89
C GLY A 310 -29.18 -21.48 11.51
N THR A 311 -30.31 -21.59 10.84
CA THR A 311 -30.40 -22.21 9.49
C THR A 311 -30.13 -21.24 8.33
N LEU A 312 -29.94 -19.96 8.61
CA LEU A 312 -29.67 -18.93 7.58
C LEU A 312 -28.16 -18.78 7.36
N SER A 313 -27.67 -19.21 6.21
CA SER A 313 -26.34 -18.87 5.73
C SER A 313 -26.46 -17.82 4.62
N THR A 314 -25.97 -16.62 4.82
CA THR A 314 -25.89 -15.61 3.77
C THR A 314 -24.53 -15.64 3.09
N GLU A 315 -24.48 -15.53 1.76
CA GLU A 315 -23.22 -15.35 1.02
C GLU A 315 -22.47 -14.12 1.56
N GLY A 316 -21.25 -14.39 2.04
CA GLY A 316 -20.44 -13.34 2.66
C GLY A 316 -19.81 -12.41 1.65
N HIS A 317 -19.83 -11.12 1.93
CA HIS A 317 -19.06 -10.13 1.19
C HIS A 317 -17.60 -10.10 1.68
N MET A 318 -16.68 -9.66 0.81
CA MET A 318 -15.28 -9.47 1.20
C MET A 318 -15.18 -8.43 2.32
N VAL A 319 -14.57 -8.81 3.44
CA VAL A 319 -14.32 -7.94 4.59
C VAL A 319 -13.14 -7.02 4.24
N LYS A 320 -13.42 -5.77 3.89
CA LYS A 320 -12.40 -4.81 3.44
C LYS A 320 -11.66 -4.09 4.59
N HIS A 321 -11.57 -4.67 5.77
CA HIS A 321 -10.95 -4.07 6.97
C HIS A 321 -9.41 -4.06 6.99
N GLY A 322 -8.75 -4.57 5.96
CA GLY A 322 -7.29 -4.60 5.88
C GLY A 322 -6.68 -3.46 5.06
N SER A 323 -5.36 -3.59 4.75
CA SER A 323 -4.65 -2.63 3.92
C SER A 323 -5.24 -2.55 2.51
N GLY A 324 -5.82 -1.38 2.17
CA GLY A 324 -6.32 -1.10 0.83
C GLY A 324 -5.21 -1.07 -0.24
N TYR A 325 -3.99 -0.66 0.13
CA TYR A 325 -2.83 -0.68 -0.75
C TYR A 325 -2.41 -2.11 -1.10
N LEU A 326 -2.31 -2.97 -0.09
CA LEU A 326 -1.96 -4.38 -0.27
C LEU A 326 -2.99 -5.10 -1.13
N ARG A 327 -4.27 -4.98 -0.80
CA ARG A 327 -5.36 -5.59 -1.56
C ARG A 327 -5.35 -5.16 -3.02
N ASN A 328 -5.17 -3.86 -3.30
CA ASN A 328 -5.09 -3.36 -4.66
C ASN A 328 -3.87 -3.91 -5.42
N THR A 329 -2.72 -4.03 -4.76
CA THR A 329 -1.52 -4.62 -5.35
C THR A 329 -1.73 -6.09 -5.67
N ILE A 330 -2.25 -6.88 -4.72
CA ILE A 330 -2.53 -8.31 -4.92
C ILE A 330 -3.53 -8.53 -6.07
N MET A 331 -4.62 -7.75 -6.12
CA MET A 331 -5.61 -7.89 -7.21
C MET A 331 -5.04 -7.53 -8.58
N ARG A 332 -4.11 -6.59 -8.68
CA ARG A 332 -3.38 -6.30 -9.93
C ARG A 332 -2.42 -7.42 -10.32
N VAL A 333 -1.70 -7.96 -9.34
CA VAL A 333 -0.76 -9.08 -9.55
C VAL A 333 -1.50 -10.33 -10.04
N VAL A 334 -2.69 -10.60 -9.52
CA VAL A 334 -3.51 -11.75 -9.95
C VAL A 334 -3.75 -11.75 -11.46
N ASN A 335 -3.97 -10.59 -12.08
CA ASN A 335 -4.14 -10.51 -13.54
C ASN A 335 -2.88 -10.97 -14.28
N SER A 336 -1.70 -10.58 -13.80
CA SER A 336 -0.42 -11.02 -14.37
C SER A 336 -0.18 -12.51 -14.14
N LEU A 337 -0.47 -13.03 -12.94
CA LEU A 337 -0.30 -14.43 -12.61
C LEU A 337 -1.15 -15.34 -13.50
N VAL A 338 -2.43 -15.01 -13.70
CA VAL A 338 -3.32 -15.79 -14.56
C VAL A 338 -2.82 -15.82 -16.02
N MET A 339 -2.08 -14.82 -16.47
CA MET A 339 -1.51 -14.79 -17.83
C MET A 339 -0.16 -15.54 -17.95
N HIS A 340 0.63 -15.58 -16.89
CA HIS A 340 2.03 -16.02 -16.97
C HIS A 340 2.33 -17.33 -16.21
N ASP A 341 1.41 -17.81 -15.39
CA ASP A 341 1.58 -19.05 -14.63
C ASP A 341 0.43 -20.02 -14.84
N GLN A 342 0.77 -21.26 -15.21
CA GLN A 342 -0.21 -22.30 -15.54
C GLN A 342 -1.10 -22.68 -14.34
N VAL A 343 -0.53 -22.81 -13.13
CA VAL A 343 -1.28 -23.21 -11.92
C VAL A 343 -2.32 -22.18 -11.53
N PHE A 344 -1.98 -20.89 -11.65
CA PHE A 344 -2.92 -19.81 -11.39
C PHE A 344 -3.97 -19.67 -12.49
N ASN A 345 -3.57 -19.91 -13.75
CA ASN A 345 -4.50 -19.92 -14.89
C ASN A 345 -5.54 -21.03 -14.74
N GLU A 346 -5.09 -22.29 -14.54
CA GLU A 346 -5.98 -23.44 -14.36
C GLU A 346 -6.92 -23.25 -13.16
N TYR A 347 -6.40 -22.72 -12.03
CA TYR A 347 -7.22 -22.45 -10.86
C TYR A 347 -8.26 -21.35 -11.11
N TYR A 348 -7.89 -20.30 -11.84
CA TYR A 348 -8.82 -19.22 -12.23
C TYR A 348 -9.93 -19.80 -13.13
N ASN A 349 -9.59 -20.55 -14.19
CA ASN A 349 -10.55 -21.14 -15.12
C ASN A 349 -11.49 -22.12 -14.41
N LYS A 350 -10.96 -22.98 -13.54
CA LYS A 350 -11.79 -23.84 -12.67
C LYS A 350 -12.86 -23.05 -11.91
N LYS A 351 -12.48 -21.86 -11.34
CA LYS A 351 -13.45 -21.02 -10.62
C LYS A 351 -14.46 -20.34 -11.56
N ARG A 352 -14.06 -20.06 -12.79
CA ARG A 352 -14.98 -19.55 -13.83
C ARG A 352 -15.98 -20.64 -14.27
N ASP A 353 -15.51 -21.87 -14.43
CA ASP A 353 -16.33 -23.03 -14.81
C ASP A 353 -17.33 -23.40 -13.69
N GLU A 354 -16.99 -23.17 -12.42
CA GLU A 354 -17.91 -23.22 -11.28
C GLU A 354 -19.00 -22.11 -11.31
N GLY A 355 -19.09 -21.32 -12.38
CA GLY A 355 -20.05 -20.20 -12.53
C GLY A 355 -19.70 -18.93 -11.75
N LYS A 356 -18.50 -18.81 -11.15
CA LYS A 356 -18.11 -17.64 -10.38
C LYS A 356 -17.88 -16.44 -11.31
N HIS A 357 -18.39 -15.26 -10.90
CA HIS A 357 -18.09 -14.01 -11.58
C HIS A 357 -16.57 -13.76 -11.63
N HIS A 358 -16.08 -13.10 -12.68
CA HIS A 358 -14.65 -12.78 -12.90
C HIS A 358 -13.92 -12.25 -11.63
N LEU A 359 -14.46 -11.22 -10.98
CA LEU A 359 -13.85 -10.65 -9.78
C LEU A 359 -13.83 -11.62 -8.59
N VAL A 360 -14.82 -12.51 -8.50
CA VAL A 360 -14.87 -13.56 -7.46
C VAL A 360 -13.80 -14.61 -7.75
N ALA A 361 -13.66 -15.07 -8.99
CA ALA A 361 -12.60 -16.00 -9.40
C ALA A 361 -11.21 -15.40 -9.11
N GLN A 362 -10.98 -14.13 -9.44
CA GLN A 362 -9.74 -13.41 -9.08
C GLN A 362 -9.50 -13.37 -7.56
N SER A 363 -10.53 -13.19 -6.74
CA SER A 363 -10.38 -13.21 -5.28
C SER A 363 -9.95 -14.57 -4.75
N HIS A 364 -10.37 -15.67 -5.39
CA HIS A 364 -9.88 -17.01 -5.06
C HIS A 364 -8.40 -17.19 -5.42
N VAL A 365 -7.97 -16.70 -6.58
CA VAL A 365 -6.55 -16.68 -6.98
C VAL A 365 -5.72 -15.85 -6.00
N ALA A 366 -6.21 -14.69 -5.59
CA ALA A 366 -5.56 -13.83 -4.59
C ALA A 366 -5.34 -14.57 -3.25
N LYS A 367 -6.33 -15.35 -2.80
CA LYS A 367 -6.20 -16.17 -1.60
C LYS A 367 -5.17 -17.28 -1.76
N LYS A 368 -5.13 -17.95 -2.91
CA LYS A 368 -4.11 -18.96 -3.23
C LYS A 368 -2.72 -18.31 -3.23
N LEU A 369 -2.55 -17.15 -3.87
CA LEU A 369 -1.29 -16.40 -3.89
C LEU A 369 -0.77 -16.08 -2.48
N ILE A 370 -1.61 -15.56 -1.58
CA ILE A 370 -1.18 -15.23 -0.21
C ILE A 370 -0.70 -16.47 0.54
N ARG A 371 -1.36 -17.62 0.39
CA ARG A 371 -0.92 -18.88 1.01
C ARG A 371 0.43 -19.34 0.47
N ILE A 372 0.65 -19.19 -0.84
CA ILE A 372 1.93 -19.50 -1.46
C ILE A 372 3.01 -18.57 -0.93
N ILE A 373 2.81 -17.25 -0.93
CA ILE A 373 3.74 -16.27 -0.38
C ILE A 373 4.11 -16.62 1.07
N TYR A 374 3.11 -16.94 1.91
CA TYR A 374 3.36 -17.36 3.29
C TYR A 374 4.29 -18.57 3.36
N THR A 375 4.03 -19.59 2.54
CA THR A 375 4.83 -20.82 2.52
C THR A 375 6.27 -20.56 2.05
N LEU A 376 6.45 -19.80 0.97
CA LEU A 376 7.77 -19.48 0.42
C LEU A 376 8.63 -18.72 1.43
N GLU A 377 8.09 -17.64 2.01
CA GLU A 377 8.82 -16.78 2.94
C GLU A 377 9.08 -17.43 4.30
N THR A 378 8.17 -18.28 4.79
CA THR A 378 8.38 -18.98 6.08
C THR A 378 9.34 -20.16 5.96
N LYS A 379 9.34 -20.86 4.84
CA LYS A 379 10.23 -22.02 4.58
C LYS A 379 11.57 -21.62 3.95
N GLY A 380 11.69 -20.39 3.42
CA GLY A 380 12.89 -19.94 2.72
C GLY A 380 13.15 -20.70 1.43
N ILE A 381 12.11 -20.94 0.62
CA ILE A 381 12.21 -21.71 -0.64
C ILE A 381 11.63 -20.91 -1.80
N ASP A 382 12.16 -21.09 -2.99
CA ASP A 382 11.66 -20.52 -4.22
C ASP A 382 10.39 -21.23 -4.72
N TYR A 383 9.65 -20.51 -5.55
CA TYR A 383 8.43 -21.04 -6.18
C TYR A 383 8.76 -22.17 -7.14
N ASP A 384 8.13 -23.32 -6.95
CA ASP A 384 8.16 -24.44 -7.86
C ASP A 384 6.72 -24.89 -8.19
N ILE A 385 6.42 -24.96 -9.48
CA ILE A 385 5.11 -25.36 -9.99
C ILE A 385 4.68 -26.73 -9.51
N ASN A 386 5.63 -27.64 -9.23
CA ASN A 386 5.36 -29.01 -8.77
C ASN A 386 4.91 -29.08 -7.32
N PHE A 387 5.27 -28.10 -6.48
CA PHE A 387 4.84 -28.03 -5.08
C PHE A 387 3.51 -27.30 -4.88
N VAL A 388 2.98 -26.64 -5.91
CA VAL A 388 1.83 -25.73 -5.80
C VAL A 388 0.55 -26.34 -6.42
N LYS A 389 0.67 -27.46 -7.11
CA LYS A 389 -0.45 -28.26 -7.68
C LYS A 389 -1.33 -28.89 -6.57
#